data_865dea6f8da76997fee5cd014fd9328d
#
_entry.id   865dea6f8da76997fee5cd014fd9328d
#
_cell.length_a   1.000
_cell.length_b   1.000
_cell.length_c   1.000
_cell.angle_alpha   90.00
_cell.angle_beta   90.00
_cell.angle_gamma   90.00
#
_symmetry.space_group_name_H-M   'P 1'
#
loop_
_entity.id
_entity.type
_entity.pdbx_description
1 polymer ?
#
loop_
_entity_poly.entity_id
_entity_poly.type
_entity_poly.pdbx_seq_one_letter_code
_entity_poly.pdbx_strand_id
1 'polypeptide(L)'
;MRYMTTRLAVLSRGPRLYSTRRLVEEARLREMDVAVINPMQFSLFVAEQDIGILHQGQKFNYDAVIPRIGHSITKHGVAVLRHLEQLDVWTANTSQGILQSRDKLHSSQILARNRIPTPRTAYVRDMKDIERAIDAVGGLPVVVKVTQGTQGQGVFLRHALRET
;
A
#
# COMPACT_ATOMS: atom_id res chain seq x y z
N MET A 1 -13.92 -26.09 -25.25
CA MET A 1 -13.83 -24.72 -24.70
C MET A 1 -12.41 -24.54 -24.19
N ARG A 2 -11.57 -23.75 -24.85
CA ARG A 2 -10.18 -23.48 -24.39
C ARG A 2 -10.30 -22.51 -23.22
N TYR A 3 -10.07 -22.94 -22.00
CA TYR A 3 -9.92 -22.03 -20.87
C TYR A 3 -8.71 -21.17 -21.15
N MET A 4 -8.92 -19.85 -21.29
CA MET A 4 -7.82 -18.91 -21.43
C MET A 4 -7.06 -18.89 -20.12
N THR A 5 -5.77 -19.17 -20.15
CA THR A 5 -4.91 -19.10 -18.96
C THR A 5 -4.84 -17.65 -18.50
N THR A 6 -5.21 -17.40 -17.24
CA THR A 6 -5.13 -16.05 -16.65
C THR A 6 -3.67 -15.60 -16.54
N ARG A 7 -3.38 -14.43 -17.09
CA ARG A 7 -2.05 -13.80 -17.02
C ARG A 7 -2.00 -12.86 -15.81
N LEU A 8 -1.16 -13.22 -14.86
CA LEU A 8 -1.01 -12.50 -13.58
C LEU A 8 0.33 -11.76 -13.50
N ALA A 9 0.31 -10.47 -13.19
CA ALA A 9 1.50 -9.73 -12.87
C ALA A 9 1.61 -9.48 -11.36
N VAL A 10 2.72 -9.89 -10.75
CA VAL A 10 3.07 -9.49 -9.37
C VAL A 10 3.97 -8.26 -9.44
N LEU A 11 3.46 -7.09 -9.07
CA LEU A 11 4.23 -5.84 -9.09
C LEU A 11 5.18 -5.79 -7.89
N SER A 12 6.46 -6.08 -8.10
CA SER A 12 7.46 -6.11 -7.03
C SER A 12 8.85 -5.72 -7.54
N ARG A 13 9.60 -4.95 -6.75
CA ARG A 13 11.04 -4.72 -6.99
C ARG A 13 11.92 -5.87 -6.51
N GLY A 14 11.37 -6.77 -5.70
CA GLY A 14 12.12 -7.86 -5.08
C GLY A 14 11.60 -9.24 -5.49
N PRO A 15 11.99 -9.76 -6.69
CA PRO A 15 11.53 -11.08 -7.12
C PRO A 15 11.99 -12.21 -6.21
N ARG A 16 13.11 -12.02 -5.49
CA ARG A 16 13.69 -13.00 -4.55
C ARG A 16 13.11 -12.93 -3.14
N LEU A 17 12.27 -11.93 -2.82
CA LEU A 17 11.62 -11.83 -1.50
C LEU A 17 10.70 -13.03 -1.27
N TYR A 18 10.70 -13.57 -0.06
CA TYR A 18 9.90 -14.73 0.31
C TYR A 18 8.43 -14.58 -0.12
N SER A 19 7.78 -13.48 0.25
CA SER A 19 6.37 -13.25 -0.09
C SER A 19 6.10 -13.16 -1.61
N THR A 20 7.03 -12.58 -2.39
CA THR A 20 6.92 -12.53 -3.85
C THR A 20 7.03 -13.93 -4.46
N ARG A 21 8.01 -14.71 -4.01
CA ARG A 21 8.18 -16.10 -4.47
C ARG A 21 6.95 -16.94 -4.15
N ARG A 22 6.42 -16.86 -2.92
CA ARG A 22 5.22 -17.61 -2.52
C ARG A 22 4.01 -17.27 -3.39
N LEU A 23 3.81 -16.00 -3.75
CA LEU A 23 2.74 -15.60 -4.68
C LEU A 23 2.92 -16.22 -6.07
N VAL A 24 4.15 -16.23 -6.57
CA VAL A 24 4.45 -16.85 -7.88
C VAL A 24 4.25 -18.37 -7.84
N GLU A 25 4.70 -19.05 -6.79
CA GLU A 25 4.52 -20.50 -6.60
C GLU A 25 3.03 -20.85 -6.57
N GLU A 26 2.23 -20.13 -5.77
CA GLU A 26 0.80 -20.35 -5.65
C GLU A 26 0.02 -20.04 -6.96
N ALA A 27 0.44 -19.05 -7.72
CA ALA A 27 -0.15 -18.76 -9.02
C ALA A 27 0.12 -19.87 -10.02
N ARG A 28 1.35 -20.39 -10.05
CA ARG A 28 1.73 -21.51 -10.94
C ARG A 28 0.98 -22.81 -10.59
N LEU A 29 0.80 -23.09 -9.29
CA LEU A 29 -0.01 -24.25 -8.85
C LEU A 29 -1.47 -24.15 -9.30
N ARG A 30 -1.95 -22.95 -9.61
CA ARG A 30 -3.29 -22.67 -10.16
C ARG A 30 -3.28 -22.49 -11.68
N GLU A 31 -2.23 -22.96 -12.34
CA GLU A 31 -2.09 -22.91 -13.81
C GLU A 31 -2.18 -21.50 -14.41
N MET A 32 -1.83 -20.46 -13.62
CA MET A 32 -1.75 -19.10 -14.13
C MET A 32 -0.40 -18.82 -14.81
N ASP A 33 -0.43 -18.06 -15.89
CA ASP A 33 0.78 -17.47 -16.47
C ASP A 33 1.18 -16.27 -15.62
N VAL A 34 2.28 -16.40 -14.83
CA VAL A 34 2.66 -15.40 -13.84
C VAL A 34 4.04 -14.84 -14.08
N ALA A 35 4.14 -13.50 -14.04
CA ALA A 35 5.40 -12.76 -14.08
C ALA A 35 5.55 -11.82 -12.88
N VAL A 36 6.81 -11.59 -12.47
CA VAL A 36 7.15 -10.53 -11.51
C VAL A 36 7.64 -9.33 -12.27
N ILE A 37 6.96 -8.20 -12.12
CA ILE A 37 7.22 -6.97 -12.85
C ILE A 37 7.64 -5.87 -11.87
N ASN A 38 8.75 -5.21 -12.19
CA ASN A 38 9.20 -4.07 -11.40
C ASN A 38 8.34 -2.83 -11.76
N PRO A 39 7.56 -2.27 -10.82
CA PRO A 39 6.72 -1.12 -11.09
C PRO A 39 7.49 0.13 -11.53
N MET A 40 8.80 0.21 -11.29
CA MET A 40 9.65 1.32 -11.74
C MET A 40 9.97 1.28 -13.24
N GLN A 41 9.60 0.22 -13.95
CA GLN A 41 9.89 0.04 -15.38
C GLN A 41 8.69 0.34 -16.28
N PHE A 42 7.67 0.98 -15.74
CA PHE A 42 6.51 1.41 -16.51
C PHE A 42 6.66 2.83 -17.04
N SER A 43 6.19 3.04 -18.26
CA SER A 43 5.90 4.35 -18.84
C SER A 43 4.39 4.52 -18.97
N LEU A 44 3.87 5.62 -18.45
CA LEU A 44 2.44 5.97 -18.49
C LEU A 44 2.25 7.13 -19.46
N PHE A 45 1.21 7.07 -20.26
CA PHE A 45 0.80 8.20 -21.10
C PHE A 45 -0.70 8.41 -21.02
N VAL A 46 -1.09 9.67 -21.08
CA VAL A 46 -2.46 10.12 -20.94
C VAL A 46 -2.73 11.15 -22.04
N ALA A 47 -3.77 10.95 -22.80
CA ALA A 47 -4.32 11.90 -23.74
C ALA A 47 -5.83 12.04 -23.50
N GLU A 48 -6.49 12.96 -24.19
CA GLU A 48 -7.88 13.33 -23.93
C GLU A 48 -8.87 12.16 -23.94
N GLN A 49 -8.65 11.18 -24.80
CA GLN A 49 -9.49 9.98 -24.91
C GLN A 49 -8.67 8.69 -25.00
N ASP A 50 -7.40 8.76 -24.64
CA ASP A 50 -6.49 7.63 -24.72
C ASP A 50 -5.58 7.59 -23.51
N ILE A 51 -5.57 6.45 -22.84
CA ILE A 51 -4.65 6.16 -21.75
C ILE A 51 -3.89 4.88 -22.09
N GLY A 52 -2.60 4.87 -21.82
CA GLY A 52 -1.80 3.72 -22.18
C GLY A 52 -0.65 3.50 -21.20
N ILE A 53 -0.20 2.26 -21.17
CA ILE A 53 0.89 1.82 -20.30
C ILE A 53 1.83 0.89 -21.08
N LEU A 54 3.12 1.17 -20.98
CA LEU A 54 4.17 0.32 -21.53
C LEU A 54 5.04 -0.20 -20.38
N HIS A 55 5.41 -1.45 -20.47
CA HIS A 55 6.46 -2.06 -19.63
C HIS A 55 7.65 -2.34 -20.52
N GLN A 56 8.77 -1.67 -20.28
CA GLN A 56 10.01 -1.79 -21.09
C GLN A 56 9.75 -1.61 -22.61
N GLY A 57 8.90 -0.63 -22.97
CA GLY A 57 8.55 -0.33 -24.35
C GLY A 57 7.52 -1.27 -24.99
N GLN A 58 7.06 -2.29 -24.29
CA GLN A 58 6.04 -3.21 -24.77
C GLN A 58 4.70 -2.94 -24.10
N LYS A 59 3.61 -3.19 -24.83
CA LYS A 59 2.25 -3.07 -24.29
C LYS A 59 2.07 -4.02 -23.11
N PHE A 60 1.50 -3.51 -22.01
CA PHE A 60 1.13 -4.33 -20.86
C PHE A 60 0.00 -5.28 -21.25
N ASN A 61 0.17 -6.57 -20.97
CA ASN A 61 -0.75 -7.60 -21.43
C ASN A 61 -0.98 -8.67 -20.34
N TYR A 62 -1.56 -8.23 -19.22
CA TYR A 62 -1.94 -9.07 -18.08
C TYR A 62 -3.39 -8.79 -17.69
N ASP A 63 -4.09 -9.84 -17.27
CA ASP A 63 -5.50 -9.78 -16.90
C ASP A 63 -5.69 -9.33 -15.45
N ALA A 64 -4.70 -9.62 -14.60
CA ALA A 64 -4.74 -9.32 -13.18
C ALA A 64 -3.39 -8.88 -12.62
N VAL A 65 -3.45 -8.12 -11.52
CA VAL A 65 -2.27 -7.59 -10.83
C VAL A 65 -2.36 -7.81 -9.32
N ILE A 66 -1.29 -8.32 -8.73
CA ILE A 66 -1.07 -8.30 -7.28
C ILE A 66 -0.02 -7.24 -6.95
N PRO A 67 -0.39 -6.10 -6.35
CA PRO A 67 0.56 -5.04 -6.02
C PRO A 67 1.34 -5.37 -4.75
N ARG A 68 2.68 -5.55 -4.90
CA ARG A 68 3.66 -5.66 -3.81
C ARG A 68 4.52 -4.40 -3.76
N ILE A 69 3.85 -3.26 -3.68
CA ILE A 69 4.47 -1.93 -3.71
C ILE A 69 5.12 -1.64 -2.35
N GLY A 70 6.45 -1.47 -2.34
CA GLY A 70 7.19 -1.08 -1.14
C GLY A 70 6.97 0.38 -0.76
N HIS A 71 7.24 0.73 0.51
CA HIS A 71 7.04 2.09 1.03
C HIS A 71 7.81 3.15 0.21
N SER A 72 9.07 2.89 -0.11
CA SER A 72 9.95 3.83 -0.82
C SER A 72 9.49 4.19 -2.24
N ILE A 73 8.57 3.41 -2.81
CA ILE A 73 8.02 3.66 -4.16
C ILE A 73 6.50 3.85 -4.15
N THR A 74 5.91 4.15 -2.99
CA THR A 74 4.44 4.25 -2.87
C THR A 74 3.85 5.21 -3.88
N LYS A 75 4.39 6.42 -4.00
CA LYS A 75 3.87 7.44 -4.91
C LYS A 75 3.81 6.95 -6.36
N HIS A 76 4.92 6.41 -6.87
CA HIS A 76 5.00 5.91 -8.23
C HIS A 76 4.19 4.62 -8.42
N GLY A 77 4.33 3.65 -7.51
CA GLY A 77 3.63 2.37 -7.63
C GLY A 77 2.10 2.53 -7.57
N VAL A 78 1.60 3.47 -6.77
CA VAL A 78 0.17 3.80 -6.75
C VAL A 78 -0.27 4.49 -8.04
N ALA A 79 0.56 5.36 -8.64
CA ALA A 79 0.25 5.96 -9.94
C ALA A 79 0.14 4.90 -11.05
N VAL A 80 1.07 3.94 -11.09
CA VAL A 80 1.01 2.79 -11.99
C VAL A 80 -0.27 1.98 -11.75
N LEU A 81 -0.58 1.65 -10.49
CA LEU A 81 -1.75 0.86 -10.16
C LEU A 81 -3.06 1.56 -10.56
N ARG A 82 -3.19 2.86 -10.29
CA ARG A 82 -4.34 3.67 -10.70
C ARG A 82 -4.52 3.67 -12.21
N HIS A 83 -3.41 3.71 -12.95
CA HIS A 83 -3.45 3.66 -14.41
C HIS A 83 -3.94 2.31 -14.92
N LEU A 84 -3.50 1.22 -14.29
CA LEU A 84 -3.98 -0.14 -14.59
C LEU A 84 -5.47 -0.30 -14.26
N GLU A 85 -5.94 0.29 -13.14
CA GLU A 85 -7.35 0.31 -12.77
C GLU A 85 -8.21 1.02 -13.83
N GLN A 86 -7.70 2.12 -14.42
CA GLN A 86 -8.40 2.83 -15.51
C GLN A 86 -8.40 2.06 -16.84
N LEU A 87 -7.52 1.09 -17.00
CA LEU A 87 -7.45 0.16 -18.11
C LEU A 87 -8.23 -1.13 -17.86
N ASP A 88 -9.08 -1.16 -16.83
CA ASP A 88 -9.90 -2.29 -16.42
C ASP A 88 -9.10 -3.56 -16.07
N VAL A 89 -7.82 -3.42 -15.73
CA VAL A 89 -7.01 -4.52 -15.22
C VAL A 89 -7.42 -4.82 -13.78
N TRP A 90 -7.79 -6.07 -13.50
CA TRP A 90 -8.16 -6.46 -12.14
C TRP A 90 -6.99 -6.31 -11.18
N THR A 91 -7.22 -5.69 -10.01
CA THR A 91 -6.19 -5.47 -8.99
C THR A 91 -6.61 -6.06 -7.64
N ALA A 92 -5.74 -6.87 -7.04
CA ALA A 92 -6.02 -7.50 -5.73
C ALA A 92 -6.17 -6.47 -4.59
N ASN A 93 -5.53 -5.32 -4.71
CA ASN A 93 -5.68 -4.17 -3.81
C ASN A 93 -5.77 -2.91 -4.67
N THR A 94 -6.71 -2.04 -4.35
CA THR A 94 -6.86 -0.78 -5.09
C THR A 94 -5.76 0.23 -4.75
N SER A 95 -5.48 1.13 -5.68
CA SER A 95 -4.57 2.26 -5.47
C SER A 95 -4.99 3.10 -4.27
N GLN A 96 -6.29 3.34 -4.12
CA GLN A 96 -6.89 4.05 -3.00
C GLN A 96 -6.69 3.30 -1.68
N GLY A 97 -6.94 1.99 -1.64
CA GLY A 97 -6.75 1.16 -0.45
C GLY A 97 -5.30 1.16 0.04
N ILE A 98 -4.33 1.12 -0.89
CA ILE A 98 -2.91 1.21 -0.54
C ILE A 98 -2.57 2.58 0.07
N LEU A 99 -3.08 3.68 -0.48
CA LEU A 99 -2.84 5.02 0.06
C LEU A 99 -3.44 5.17 1.46
N GLN A 100 -4.70 4.77 1.63
CA GLN A 100 -5.40 4.85 2.91
C GLN A 100 -4.73 4.02 3.99
N SER A 101 -4.30 2.80 3.68
CA SER A 101 -3.63 1.93 4.65
C SER A 101 -2.23 2.42 5.07
N ARG A 102 -1.60 3.27 4.28
CA ARG A 102 -0.28 3.83 4.59
C ARG A 102 -0.31 5.09 5.44
N ASP A 103 -1.41 5.78 5.46
CA ASP A 103 -1.66 6.91 6.35
C ASP A 103 -2.30 6.40 7.65
N LYS A 104 -1.53 6.44 8.76
CA LYS A 104 -1.98 5.91 10.05
C LYS A 104 -3.19 6.65 10.61
N LEU A 105 -3.26 7.97 10.39
CA LEU A 105 -4.40 8.76 10.83
C LEU A 105 -5.63 8.40 10.01
N HIS A 106 -5.52 8.40 8.68
CA HIS A 106 -6.62 8.04 7.79
C HIS A 106 -7.13 6.61 8.05
N SER A 107 -6.20 5.64 8.22
CA SER A 107 -6.59 4.27 8.59
C SER A 107 -7.39 4.23 9.87
N SER A 108 -6.94 4.94 10.92
CA SER A 108 -7.64 4.99 12.21
C SER A 108 -9.03 5.63 12.08
N GLN A 109 -9.17 6.69 11.27
CA GLN A 109 -10.44 7.33 11.00
C GLN A 109 -11.43 6.38 10.29
N ILE A 110 -10.95 5.63 9.27
CA ILE A 110 -11.77 4.63 8.56
C ILE A 110 -12.22 3.52 9.51
N LEU A 111 -11.31 2.97 10.31
CA LEU A 111 -11.61 1.90 11.26
C LEU A 111 -12.64 2.37 12.31
N ALA A 112 -12.44 3.55 12.89
CA ALA A 112 -13.36 4.14 13.86
C ALA A 112 -14.75 4.38 13.27
N ARG A 113 -14.84 4.94 12.06
CA ARG A 113 -16.11 5.15 11.35
C ARG A 113 -16.88 3.84 11.13
N ASN A 114 -16.16 2.76 10.89
CA ASN A 114 -16.74 1.43 10.68
C ASN A 114 -16.91 0.64 11.98
N ARG A 115 -16.75 1.27 13.15
CA ARG A 115 -16.89 0.66 14.49
C ARG A 115 -15.99 -0.54 14.71
N ILE A 116 -14.84 -0.57 14.04
CA ILE A 116 -13.83 -1.60 14.25
C ILE A 116 -13.00 -1.21 15.48
N PRO A 117 -12.87 -2.09 16.48
CA PRO A 117 -12.11 -1.79 17.69
C PRO A 117 -10.66 -1.39 17.38
N THR A 118 -10.27 -0.23 17.87
CA THR A 118 -8.91 0.30 17.74
C THR A 118 -8.48 0.93 19.06
N PRO A 119 -7.17 0.98 19.35
CA PRO A 119 -6.67 1.76 20.46
C PRO A 119 -7.11 3.22 20.34
N ARG A 120 -7.40 3.86 21.46
CA ARG A 120 -7.64 5.32 21.49
C ARG A 120 -6.43 6.02 20.90
N THR A 121 -6.67 6.92 19.97
CA THR A 121 -5.61 7.59 19.21
C THR A 121 -5.93 9.07 19.08
N ALA A 122 -4.96 9.91 19.40
CA ALA A 122 -5.02 11.35 19.18
C ALA A 122 -3.97 11.76 18.16
N TYR A 123 -4.32 12.68 17.27
CA TYR A 123 -3.38 13.32 16.36
C TYR A 123 -3.06 14.72 16.89
N VAL A 124 -1.79 14.99 17.11
CA VAL A 124 -1.32 16.26 17.67
C VAL A 124 -0.40 16.92 16.66
N ARG A 125 -0.63 18.19 16.39
CA ARG A 125 0.24 19.03 15.56
C ARG A 125 0.85 20.19 16.37
N ASP A 126 0.09 20.78 17.30
CA ASP A 126 0.58 21.79 18.22
C ASP A 126 1.09 21.14 19.51
N MET A 127 2.33 21.45 19.90
CA MET A 127 2.96 20.96 21.11
C MET A 127 2.17 21.30 22.40
N LYS A 128 1.40 22.39 22.37
CA LYS A 128 0.55 22.82 23.49
C LYS A 128 -0.61 21.87 23.80
N ASP A 129 -0.99 21.03 22.83
CA ASP A 129 -2.10 20.11 22.97
C ASP A 129 -1.67 18.70 23.43
N ILE A 130 -0.37 18.47 23.65
CA ILE A 130 0.15 17.13 23.98
C ILE A 130 -0.46 16.59 25.27
N GLU A 131 -0.50 17.37 26.35
CA GLU A 131 -1.04 16.91 27.64
C GLU A 131 -2.50 16.53 27.51
N ARG A 132 -3.32 17.39 26.88
CA ARG A 132 -4.74 17.11 26.64
C ARG A 132 -4.94 15.87 25.76
N ALA A 133 -4.08 15.67 24.77
CA ALA A 133 -4.15 14.51 23.88
C ALA A 133 -3.82 13.21 24.64
N ILE A 134 -2.83 13.24 25.53
CA ILE A 134 -2.48 12.10 26.40
C ILE A 134 -3.66 11.75 27.30
N ASP A 135 -4.28 12.72 27.96
CA ASP A 135 -5.46 12.51 28.78
C ASP A 135 -6.63 11.91 27.97
N ALA A 136 -6.85 12.43 26.77
CA ALA A 136 -7.92 11.96 25.87
C ALA A 136 -7.76 10.50 25.45
N VAL A 137 -6.54 9.98 25.39
CA VAL A 137 -6.28 8.57 25.03
C VAL A 137 -6.22 7.65 26.26
N GLY A 138 -6.28 8.20 27.48
CA GLY A 138 -6.35 7.43 28.73
C GLY A 138 -5.11 7.54 29.61
N GLY A 139 -4.25 8.53 29.37
CA GLY A 139 -3.05 8.80 30.14
C GLY A 139 -1.83 8.01 29.69
N LEU A 140 -0.74 8.16 30.43
CA LEU A 140 0.51 7.44 30.23
C LEU A 140 0.43 5.99 30.76
N PRO A 141 1.18 5.03 30.19
CA PRO A 141 2.12 5.20 29.07
C PRO A 141 1.42 5.29 27.70
N VAL A 142 2.03 6.02 26.77
CA VAL A 142 1.52 6.17 25.40
C VAL A 142 2.53 5.72 24.34
N VAL A 143 2.03 5.27 23.19
CA VAL A 143 2.86 4.98 22.02
C VAL A 143 2.75 6.15 21.05
N VAL A 144 3.85 6.88 20.90
CA VAL A 144 3.98 7.99 19.93
C VAL A 144 4.42 7.42 18.58
N LYS A 145 3.75 7.81 17.51
CA LYS A 145 4.08 7.35 16.15
C LYS A 145 4.11 8.53 15.19
N VAL A 146 5.07 8.56 14.28
CA VAL A 146 4.97 9.46 13.11
C VAL A 146 3.85 8.98 12.19
N THR A 147 3.14 9.92 11.54
CA THR A 147 2.01 9.59 10.66
C THR A 147 2.42 8.75 9.47
N GLN A 148 3.62 8.98 8.94
CA GLN A 148 4.20 8.22 7.83
C GLN A 148 5.51 7.58 8.28
N GLY A 149 5.62 6.28 8.13
CA GLY A 149 6.80 5.50 8.52
C GLY A 149 6.54 4.00 8.38
N THR A 150 7.60 3.22 8.32
CA THR A 150 7.53 1.76 8.14
C THR A 150 8.48 1.04 9.10
N GLN A 151 8.26 -0.25 9.32
CA GLN A 151 9.15 -1.14 10.08
C GLN A 151 9.49 -0.63 11.49
N GLY A 152 8.55 0.05 12.14
CA GLY A 152 8.75 0.57 13.49
C GLY A 152 9.58 1.85 13.59
N GLN A 153 10.08 2.39 12.48
CA GLN A 153 10.77 3.68 12.49
C GLN A 153 9.83 4.80 12.92
N GLY A 154 10.26 5.63 13.86
CA GLY A 154 9.44 6.70 14.44
C GLY A 154 8.28 6.19 15.29
N VAL A 155 8.47 5.08 16.02
CA VAL A 155 7.56 4.55 17.02
C VAL A 155 8.27 4.53 18.38
N PHE A 156 7.71 5.22 19.38
CA PHE A 156 8.31 5.38 20.69
C PHE A 156 7.27 5.10 21.77
N LEU A 157 7.64 4.28 22.75
CA LEU A 157 6.88 4.15 24.01
C LEU A 157 7.33 5.27 24.95
N ARG A 158 6.39 5.96 25.57
CA ARG A 158 6.64 7.05 26.52
C ARG A 158 5.90 6.80 27.82
N HIS A 159 6.65 6.79 28.94
CA HIS A 159 6.14 6.63 30.29
C HIS A 159 6.01 7.97 31.01
N ALA A 160 6.68 9.01 30.53
CA ALA A 160 6.65 10.36 31.07
C ALA A 160 6.66 11.41 29.94
N LEU A 161 6.19 12.63 30.24
CA LEU A 161 6.18 13.76 29.29
C LEU A 161 7.60 14.26 28.93
N ARG A 162 8.55 14.09 29.84
CA ARG A 162 9.96 14.47 29.68
C ARG A 162 10.83 13.23 29.82
N GLU A 163 11.01 12.50 28.71
CA GLU A 163 12.08 11.53 28.57
C GLU A 163 13.06 12.10 27.55
N THR A 164 14.28 12.42 28.01
CA THR A 164 15.41 12.88 27.18
C THR A 164 15.89 11.79 26.22
#